data_8e286c2393ba4e3c9d5c5ccd695db7be
#
_entry.id   8e286c2393ba4e3c9d5c5ccd695db7be
#
_cell.length_a   1.000
_cell.length_b   1.000
_cell.length_c   1.000
_cell.angle_alpha   90.00
_cell.angle_beta   90.00
_cell.angle_gamma   90.00
#
_symmetry.space_group_name_H-M   'P 1'
#
loop_
_entity.id
_entity.type
_entity.pdbx_description
1 polymer ?
#
loop_
_entity_poly.entity_id
_entity_poly.type
_entity_poly.pdbx_seq_one_letter_code
_entity_poly.pdbx_strand_id
1 'polypeptide(L)'
;RQLARYDLSICVVEAANDIALGASKANGGLVHAGYDPAPGTVKAQVNARGCELYGTWAEELGFLFTRTGSMVLGFNDEDRAHLEKLRCNGLANGVPELSIIGPERIHELEPRASADATCALWCPSTGFVDPFEVAIAALENAVANGVTFMRSAPVEAIEVADTGATGADDSPRFTLVTPAGNVCCRYLINAAGNGAA
;
A
#
# COMPACT_ATOMS: atom_id res chain seq x y z
N ARG A 1 8.88 7.97 5.69
CA ARG A 1 9.68 7.00 6.45
C ARG A 1 10.92 6.51 5.70
N GLN A 2 10.81 5.87 4.54
CA GLN A 2 11.96 5.26 3.86
C GLN A 2 13.03 6.30 3.48
N LEU A 3 12.64 7.45 2.99
CA LEU A 3 13.57 8.53 2.64
C LEU A 3 14.24 9.17 3.85
N ALA A 4 13.62 9.13 5.04
CA ALA A 4 14.20 9.66 6.27
C ALA A 4 15.45 8.89 6.77
N ARG A 5 15.82 7.80 6.09
CA ARG A 5 17.09 7.07 6.33
C ARG A 5 18.30 7.73 5.68
N TYR A 6 18.06 8.71 4.82
CA TYR A 6 19.12 9.40 4.07
C TYR A 6 19.29 10.84 4.60
N ASP A 7 20.44 11.41 4.40
CA ASP A 7 20.70 12.82 4.70
C ASP A 7 19.99 13.73 3.69
N LEU A 8 18.69 13.90 3.89
CA LEU A 8 17.78 14.66 3.04
C LEU A 8 16.87 15.55 3.88
N SER A 9 16.68 16.80 3.42
CA SER A 9 15.59 17.63 3.92
C SER A 9 14.29 17.21 3.23
N ILE A 10 13.31 16.73 4.02
CA ILE A 10 12.06 16.16 3.50
C ILE A 10 10.88 16.91 4.09
N CYS A 11 9.95 17.32 3.23
CA CYS A 11 8.68 17.89 3.63
C CYS A 11 7.53 17.07 3.03
N VAL A 12 6.56 16.70 3.86
CA VAL A 12 5.28 16.11 3.44
C VAL A 12 4.22 17.21 3.56
N VAL A 13 3.53 17.49 2.46
CA VAL A 13 2.48 18.50 2.36
C VAL A 13 1.14 17.80 2.19
N GLU A 14 0.19 18.07 3.09
CA GLU A 14 -1.14 17.48 3.09
C GLU A 14 -2.21 18.57 3.00
N ALA A 15 -3.14 18.41 2.08
CA ALA A 15 -4.23 19.37 1.87
C ALA A 15 -5.22 19.40 3.04
N ALA A 16 -5.49 18.25 3.62
CA ALA A 16 -6.42 18.12 4.74
C ALA A 16 -5.78 18.55 6.07
N ASN A 17 -6.61 18.64 7.11
CA ASN A 17 -6.18 18.98 8.46
C ASN A 17 -5.52 17.79 9.19
N ASP A 18 -5.57 16.60 8.60
CA ASP A 18 -4.92 15.40 9.12
C ASP A 18 -4.61 14.42 7.97
N ILE A 19 -3.78 13.42 8.24
CA ILE A 19 -3.41 12.39 7.27
C ILE A 19 -4.50 11.37 7.06
N ALA A 20 -4.32 10.56 6.00
CA ALA A 20 -5.16 9.40 5.69
C ALA A 20 -6.65 9.71 5.49
N LEU A 21 -7.06 10.96 5.29
CA LEU A 21 -8.48 11.31 5.13
C LEU A 21 -9.09 10.93 3.77
N GLY A 22 -8.29 10.41 2.87
CA GLY A 22 -8.71 9.88 1.56
C GLY A 22 -8.93 8.36 1.56
N ALA A 23 -8.53 7.72 0.47
CA ALA A 23 -8.66 6.26 0.26
C ALA A 23 -7.88 5.42 1.28
N SER A 24 -6.83 5.97 1.89
CA SER A 24 -6.04 5.26 2.90
C SER A 24 -6.86 4.88 4.14
N LYS A 25 -7.91 5.63 4.49
CA LYS A 25 -8.84 5.25 5.57
C LYS A 25 -10.09 4.53 5.07
N ALA A 26 -10.50 4.80 3.83
CA ALA A 26 -11.75 4.31 3.26
C ALA A 26 -11.57 2.93 2.61
N ASN A 27 -11.04 1.97 3.36
CA ASN A 27 -10.84 0.60 2.94
C ASN A 27 -11.01 -0.38 4.10
N GLY A 28 -11.11 -1.67 3.80
CA GLY A 28 -11.33 -2.72 4.81
C GLY A 28 -10.07 -3.21 5.53
N GLY A 29 -8.91 -2.59 5.31
CA GLY A 29 -7.65 -2.97 5.96
C GLY A 29 -7.07 -4.32 5.51
N LEU A 30 -7.61 -4.94 4.45
CA LEU A 30 -7.10 -6.21 3.95
C LEU A 30 -5.73 -6.02 3.26
N VAL A 31 -4.73 -6.71 3.76
CA VAL A 31 -3.40 -6.78 3.16
C VAL A 31 -3.39 -7.92 2.14
N HIS A 32 -3.54 -7.58 0.86
CA HIS A 32 -3.59 -8.53 -0.25
C HIS A 32 -2.21 -9.14 -0.53
N ALA A 33 -2.14 -10.46 -0.75
CA ALA A 33 -0.89 -11.17 -1.01
C ALA A 33 -0.34 -10.98 -2.44
N GLY A 34 -1.20 -10.72 -3.43
CA GLY A 34 -0.76 -10.52 -4.83
C GLY A 34 -1.09 -11.65 -5.80
N TYR A 35 -2.06 -12.50 -5.50
CA TYR A 35 -2.50 -13.55 -6.43
C TYR A 35 -3.47 -13.05 -7.52
N ASP A 36 -4.16 -11.92 -7.30
CA ASP A 36 -5.12 -11.35 -8.24
C ASP A 36 -4.46 -10.63 -9.44
N PRO A 37 -3.42 -9.79 -9.26
CA PRO A 37 -2.85 -9.05 -10.38
C PRO A 37 -2.18 -9.96 -11.41
N ALA A 38 -2.32 -9.59 -12.68
CA ALA A 38 -1.63 -10.29 -13.78
C ALA A 38 -0.10 -10.22 -13.61
N PRO A 39 0.62 -11.35 -13.77
CA PRO A 39 2.07 -11.38 -13.67
C PRO A 39 2.75 -10.40 -14.62
N GLY A 40 3.89 -9.84 -14.20
CA GLY A 40 4.67 -8.87 -14.98
C GLY A 40 4.17 -7.42 -14.90
N THR A 41 3.04 -7.15 -14.26
CA THR A 41 2.55 -5.79 -14.03
C THR A 41 3.21 -5.15 -12.80
N VAL A 42 3.29 -3.82 -12.79
CA VAL A 42 3.75 -3.06 -11.61
C VAL A 42 2.87 -3.36 -10.40
N LYS A 43 1.54 -3.51 -10.60
CA LYS A 43 0.59 -3.88 -9.54
C LYS A 43 0.98 -5.22 -8.88
N ALA A 44 1.37 -6.23 -9.66
CA ALA A 44 1.81 -7.52 -9.14
C ALA A 44 3.09 -7.38 -8.29
N GLN A 45 4.08 -6.67 -8.83
CA GLN A 45 5.38 -6.47 -8.16
C GLN A 45 5.23 -5.75 -6.81
N VAL A 46 4.48 -4.64 -6.76
CA VAL A 46 4.30 -3.87 -5.53
C VAL A 46 3.37 -4.54 -4.53
N ASN A 47 2.40 -5.35 -4.99
CA ASN A 47 1.44 -6.01 -4.11
C ASN A 47 2.11 -7.12 -3.29
N ALA A 48 2.79 -8.08 -3.93
CA ALA A 48 3.49 -9.17 -3.24
C ALA A 48 4.55 -8.62 -2.27
N ARG A 49 5.36 -7.65 -2.74
CA ARG A 49 6.36 -7.00 -1.92
C ARG A 49 5.73 -6.20 -0.76
N GLY A 50 4.60 -5.53 -1.00
CA GLY A 50 3.85 -4.82 0.04
C GLY A 50 3.38 -5.75 1.15
N CYS A 51 2.80 -6.89 0.79
CA CYS A 51 2.35 -7.89 1.77
C CYS A 51 3.50 -8.40 2.67
N GLU A 52 4.66 -8.67 2.08
CA GLU A 52 5.86 -9.06 2.82
C GLU A 52 6.30 -7.96 3.80
N LEU A 53 6.34 -6.71 3.33
CA LEU A 53 6.78 -5.56 4.13
C LEU A 53 5.85 -5.25 5.30
N TYR A 54 4.56 -5.53 5.21
CA TYR A 54 3.62 -5.27 6.32
C TYR A 54 4.02 -6.00 7.60
N GLY A 55 4.53 -7.23 7.51
CA GLY A 55 5.02 -7.95 8.68
C GLY A 55 6.17 -7.23 9.37
N THR A 56 7.21 -6.86 8.60
CA THR A 56 8.35 -6.11 9.13
C THR A 56 7.96 -4.73 9.66
N TRP A 57 7.07 -4.04 8.96
CA TRP A 57 6.65 -2.70 9.39
C TRP A 57 5.77 -2.74 10.64
N ALA A 58 4.94 -3.75 10.81
CA ALA A 58 4.15 -3.93 12.02
C ALA A 58 5.06 -4.07 13.26
N GLU A 59 6.12 -4.86 13.16
CA GLU A 59 7.12 -5.01 14.22
C GLU A 59 7.90 -3.70 14.48
N GLU A 60 8.37 -3.04 13.41
CA GLU A 60 9.19 -1.83 13.53
C GLU A 60 8.40 -0.60 13.97
N LEU A 61 7.12 -0.49 13.62
CA LEU A 61 6.28 0.69 13.85
C LEU A 61 5.25 0.50 14.96
N GLY A 62 5.03 -0.74 15.41
CA GLY A 62 4.17 -1.06 16.55
C GLY A 62 2.67 -1.07 16.25
N PHE A 63 2.24 -1.12 14.97
CA PHE A 63 0.84 -1.32 14.64
C PHE A 63 0.47 -2.80 14.56
N LEU A 64 -0.80 -3.13 14.78
CA LEU A 64 -1.26 -4.51 14.72
C LEU A 64 -1.43 -5.00 13.27
N PHE A 65 -0.75 -6.09 12.93
CA PHE A 65 -1.00 -6.87 11.71
C PHE A 65 -1.41 -8.28 12.09
N THR A 66 -2.69 -8.62 11.86
CA THR A 66 -3.22 -9.94 12.16
C THR A 66 -3.25 -10.80 10.90
N ARG A 67 -2.39 -11.81 10.83
CA ARG A 67 -2.36 -12.78 9.72
C ARG A 67 -3.50 -13.79 9.90
N THR A 68 -4.63 -13.51 9.29
CA THR A 68 -5.82 -14.38 9.31
C THR A 68 -5.85 -15.36 8.15
N GLY A 69 -5.04 -15.11 7.13
CA GLY A 69 -5.23 -15.71 5.81
C GLY A 69 -6.46 -15.13 5.10
N SER A 70 -6.66 -15.57 3.88
CA SER A 70 -7.89 -15.32 3.12
C SER A 70 -8.22 -16.50 2.24
N MET A 71 -9.49 -16.68 1.92
CA MET A 71 -9.92 -17.67 0.96
C MET A 71 -10.91 -17.07 -0.06
N VAL A 72 -10.80 -17.54 -1.30
CA VAL A 72 -11.76 -17.26 -2.36
C VAL A 72 -12.51 -18.56 -2.62
N LEU A 73 -13.82 -18.57 -2.33
CA LEU A 73 -14.65 -19.76 -2.46
C LEU A 73 -15.01 -20.03 -3.92
N GLY A 74 -15.08 -21.32 -4.29
CA GLY A 74 -15.61 -21.81 -5.54
C GLY A 74 -16.74 -22.84 -5.31
N PHE A 75 -17.73 -22.82 -6.19
CA PHE A 75 -18.98 -23.59 -6.02
C PHE A 75 -19.19 -24.62 -7.14
N ASN A 76 -18.43 -24.52 -8.23
CA ASN A 76 -18.54 -25.33 -9.43
C ASN A 76 -17.19 -25.48 -10.15
N ASP A 77 -17.16 -26.21 -11.26
CA ASP A 77 -15.94 -26.46 -12.02
C ASP A 77 -15.39 -25.20 -12.71
N GLU A 78 -16.24 -24.26 -13.11
CA GLU A 78 -15.84 -22.98 -13.70
C GLU A 78 -15.11 -22.12 -12.67
N ASP A 79 -15.67 -22.01 -11.46
CA ASP A 79 -15.03 -21.33 -10.33
C ASP A 79 -13.68 -21.98 -10.01
N ARG A 80 -13.63 -23.32 -9.98
CA ARG A 80 -12.38 -24.05 -9.73
C ARG A 80 -11.31 -23.72 -10.78
N ALA A 81 -11.67 -23.64 -12.05
CA ALA A 81 -10.75 -23.26 -13.11
C ALA A 81 -10.25 -21.82 -12.94
N HIS A 82 -11.13 -20.91 -12.49
CA HIS A 82 -10.77 -19.54 -12.17
C HIS A 82 -9.79 -19.48 -10.99
N LEU A 83 -10.04 -20.22 -9.91
CA LEU A 83 -9.17 -20.28 -8.74
C LEU A 83 -7.78 -20.85 -9.07
N GLU A 84 -7.70 -21.85 -9.96
CA GLU A 84 -6.41 -22.35 -10.46
C GLU A 84 -5.63 -21.29 -11.23
N LYS A 85 -6.32 -20.45 -12.02
CA LYS A 85 -5.70 -19.31 -12.69
C LYS A 85 -5.15 -18.29 -11.70
N LEU A 86 -5.92 -17.94 -10.65
CA LEU A 86 -5.45 -17.06 -9.59
C LEU A 86 -4.24 -17.66 -8.86
N ARG A 87 -4.25 -18.97 -8.59
CA ARG A 87 -3.12 -19.67 -7.99
C ARG A 87 -1.88 -19.59 -8.87
N CYS A 88 -2.01 -19.83 -10.16
CA CYS A 88 -0.89 -19.70 -11.11
C CYS A 88 -0.34 -18.28 -11.14
N ASN A 89 -1.21 -17.26 -11.18
CA ASN A 89 -0.79 -15.86 -11.11
C ASN A 89 -0.01 -15.58 -9.81
N GLY A 90 -0.56 -16.00 -8.68
CA GLY A 90 0.07 -15.79 -7.38
C GLY A 90 1.45 -16.45 -7.27
N LEU A 91 1.59 -17.68 -7.74
CA LEU A 91 2.89 -18.37 -7.78
C LEU A 91 3.89 -17.62 -8.67
N ALA A 92 3.46 -17.14 -9.84
CA ALA A 92 4.29 -16.34 -10.74
C ALA A 92 4.69 -14.98 -10.13
N ASN A 93 3.84 -14.43 -9.25
CA ASN A 93 4.09 -13.19 -8.50
C ASN A 93 4.89 -13.40 -7.20
N GLY A 94 5.27 -14.64 -6.87
CA GLY A 94 6.04 -14.96 -5.68
C GLY A 94 5.24 -15.05 -4.38
N VAL A 95 3.90 -15.21 -4.46
CA VAL A 95 3.05 -15.39 -3.28
C VAL A 95 3.28 -16.79 -2.69
N PRO A 96 3.70 -16.90 -1.42
CA PRO A 96 3.98 -18.20 -0.81
C PRO A 96 2.71 -18.96 -0.42
N GLU A 97 2.83 -20.28 -0.33
CA GLU A 97 1.87 -21.19 0.31
C GLU A 97 0.43 -21.15 -0.24
N LEU A 98 0.23 -20.68 -1.49
CA LEU A 98 -1.06 -20.73 -2.16
C LEU A 98 -1.48 -22.17 -2.46
N SER A 99 -2.70 -22.54 -2.05
CA SER A 99 -3.24 -23.87 -2.28
C SER A 99 -4.74 -23.85 -2.62
N ILE A 100 -5.18 -24.80 -3.46
CA ILE A 100 -6.59 -25.11 -3.60
C ILE A 100 -6.95 -26.13 -2.52
N ILE A 101 -7.94 -25.81 -1.69
CA ILE A 101 -8.41 -26.63 -0.60
C ILE A 101 -9.84 -27.11 -0.85
N GLY A 102 -10.21 -28.24 -0.25
CA GLY A 102 -11.56 -28.82 -0.32
C GLY A 102 -12.46 -28.40 0.84
N PRO A 103 -13.75 -28.86 0.83
CA PRO A 103 -14.77 -28.44 1.79
C PRO A 103 -14.39 -28.69 3.26
N GLU A 104 -13.80 -29.83 3.56
CA GLU A 104 -13.36 -30.14 4.93
C GLU A 104 -12.44 -29.06 5.48
N ARG A 105 -11.39 -28.73 4.70
CA ARG A 105 -10.40 -27.73 5.12
C ARG A 105 -10.98 -26.30 5.14
N ILE A 106 -11.94 -25.99 4.26
CA ILE A 106 -12.67 -24.72 4.28
C ILE A 106 -13.37 -24.56 5.63
N HIS A 107 -14.14 -25.56 6.07
CA HIS A 107 -14.91 -25.50 7.32
C HIS A 107 -14.04 -25.59 8.58
N GLU A 108 -12.87 -26.22 8.52
CA GLU A 108 -11.90 -26.15 9.62
C GLU A 108 -11.38 -24.72 9.83
N LEU A 109 -11.08 -24.01 8.72
CA LEU A 109 -10.56 -22.64 8.76
C LEU A 109 -11.64 -21.59 9.01
N GLU A 110 -12.82 -21.77 8.42
CA GLU A 110 -13.97 -20.88 8.56
C GLU A 110 -15.26 -21.72 8.70
N PRO A 111 -15.68 -22.02 9.93
CA PRO A 111 -16.89 -22.83 10.17
C PRO A 111 -18.19 -22.22 9.64
N ARG A 112 -18.20 -20.92 9.34
CA ARG A 112 -19.36 -20.20 8.79
C ARG A 112 -19.32 -20.06 7.26
N ALA A 113 -18.33 -20.65 6.60
CA ALA A 113 -18.31 -20.68 5.14
C ALA A 113 -19.56 -21.38 4.60
N SER A 114 -19.99 -21.03 3.38
CA SER A 114 -21.12 -21.68 2.74
C SER A 114 -20.92 -23.21 2.65
N ALA A 115 -21.94 -23.97 3.01
CA ALA A 115 -21.94 -25.42 2.89
C ALA A 115 -21.89 -25.90 1.41
N ASP A 116 -22.27 -25.01 0.47
CA ASP A 116 -22.24 -25.30 -0.96
C ASP A 116 -20.86 -25.11 -1.59
N ALA A 117 -19.88 -24.60 -0.83
CA ALA A 117 -18.52 -24.40 -1.35
C ALA A 117 -17.85 -25.75 -1.61
N THR A 118 -17.41 -25.97 -2.86
CA THR A 118 -16.76 -27.20 -3.31
C THR A 118 -15.25 -27.13 -3.26
N CYS A 119 -14.68 -25.92 -3.32
CA CYS A 119 -13.26 -25.66 -3.22
C CYS A 119 -12.99 -24.20 -2.81
N ALA A 120 -11.75 -23.88 -2.44
CA ALA A 120 -11.31 -22.52 -2.23
C ALA A 120 -9.83 -22.36 -2.59
N LEU A 121 -9.45 -21.17 -3.04
CA LEU A 121 -8.06 -20.72 -3.04
C LEU A 121 -7.74 -20.20 -1.63
N TRP A 122 -6.86 -20.88 -0.92
CA TRP A 122 -6.37 -20.47 0.38
C TRP A 122 -5.03 -19.76 0.28
N CYS A 123 -4.93 -18.59 0.93
CA CYS A 123 -3.72 -17.79 1.01
C CYS A 123 -3.42 -17.42 2.48
N PRO A 124 -2.48 -18.11 3.16
CA PRO A 124 -2.19 -17.87 4.57
C PRO A 124 -1.43 -16.57 4.84
N SER A 125 -0.75 -16.00 3.83
CA SER A 125 0.08 -14.80 3.99
C SER A 125 -0.70 -13.49 4.08
N THR A 126 -1.99 -13.48 3.72
CA THR A 126 -2.86 -12.32 3.87
C THR A 126 -3.23 -12.05 5.33
N GLY A 127 -3.72 -10.85 5.60
CA GLY A 127 -4.20 -10.50 6.93
C GLY A 127 -4.85 -9.13 6.95
N PHE A 128 -5.10 -8.62 8.14
CA PHE A 128 -5.75 -7.33 8.37
C PHE A 128 -4.89 -6.40 9.20
N VAL A 129 -4.99 -5.12 8.89
CA VAL A 129 -4.45 -4.00 9.65
C VAL A 129 -5.54 -2.97 9.88
N ASP A 130 -5.36 -2.11 10.88
CA ASP A 130 -6.07 -0.83 10.89
C ASP A 130 -5.34 0.14 9.94
N PRO A 131 -5.97 0.55 8.82
CA PRO A 131 -5.33 1.42 7.85
C PRO A 131 -4.99 2.81 8.39
N PHE A 132 -5.67 3.27 9.44
CA PHE A 132 -5.32 4.51 10.15
C PHE A 132 -4.03 4.33 10.94
N GLU A 133 -3.92 3.28 11.74
CA GLU A 133 -2.71 3.00 12.53
C GLU A 133 -1.49 2.92 11.64
N VAL A 134 -1.57 2.24 10.50
CA VAL A 134 -0.46 2.15 9.54
C VAL A 134 -0.01 3.52 9.06
N ALA A 135 -0.96 4.38 8.67
CA ALA A 135 -0.65 5.71 8.16
C ALA A 135 -0.06 6.61 9.26
N ILE A 136 -0.65 6.59 10.45
CA ILE A 136 -0.20 7.36 11.63
C ILE A 136 1.21 6.92 12.03
N ALA A 137 1.43 5.63 12.24
CA ALA A 137 2.72 5.09 12.64
C ALA A 137 3.83 5.39 11.63
N ALA A 138 3.52 5.33 10.32
CA ALA A 138 4.47 5.67 9.27
C ALA A 138 4.84 7.17 9.28
N LEU A 139 3.86 8.07 9.51
CA LEU A 139 4.11 9.50 9.59
C LEU A 139 4.85 9.87 10.87
N GLU A 140 4.42 9.38 12.03
CA GLU A 140 5.08 9.64 13.32
C GLU A 140 6.54 9.21 13.28
N ASN A 141 6.82 8.03 12.73
CA ASN A 141 8.19 7.58 12.51
C ASN A 141 8.96 8.52 11.58
N ALA A 142 8.35 9.01 10.50
CA ALA A 142 8.99 9.94 9.59
C ALA A 142 9.33 11.27 10.29
N VAL A 143 8.38 11.84 11.02
CA VAL A 143 8.55 13.10 11.78
C VAL A 143 9.61 12.94 12.88
N ALA A 144 9.60 11.82 13.62
CA ALA A 144 10.63 11.52 14.63
C ALA A 144 12.04 11.40 14.00
N ASN A 145 12.13 11.14 12.70
CA ASN A 145 13.38 11.11 11.94
C ASN A 145 13.62 12.38 11.09
N GLY A 146 13.03 13.52 11.49
CA GLY A 146 13.35 14.84 10.94
C GLY A 146 12.54 15.27 9.71
N VAL A 147 11.50 14.53 9.32
CA VAL A 147 10.61 14.96 8.24
C VAL A 147 9.69 16.07 8.74
N THR A 148 9.61 17.17 7.98
CA THR A 148 8.62 18.22 8.22
C THR A 148 7.26 17.79 7.70
N PHE A 149 6.21 17.95 8.50
CA PHE A 149 4.83 17.69 8.07
C PHE A 149 4.00 18.97 8.09
N MET A 150 3.47 19.35 6.93
CA MET A 150 2.59 20.50 6.76
C MET A 150 1.18 20.00 6.43
N ARG A 151 0.25 20.19 7.36
CA ARG A 151 -1.19 19.91 7.17
C ARG A 151 -1.97 21.20 6.87
N SER A 152 -3.18 21.08 6.36
CA SER A 152 -4.02 22.21 5.92
C SER A 152 -3.29 23.09 4.90
N ALA A 153 -2.50 22.48 4.05
CA ALA A 153 -1.67 23.12 3.05
C ALA A 153 -1.96 22.57 1.64
N PRO A 154 -3.17 22.78 1.10
CA PRO A 154 -3.47 22.34 -0.25
C PRO A 154 -2.49 22.98 -1.25
N VAL A 155 -1.92 22.18 -2.14
CA VAL A 155 -1.07 22.68 -3.22
C VAL A 155 -1.97 23.26 -4.31
N GLU A 156 -1.93 24.58 -4.48
CA GLU A 156 -2.75 25.32 -5.44
C GLU A 156 -2.07 25.45 -6.80
N ALA A 157 -0.74 25.50 -6.80
CA ALA A 157 0.07 25.52 -8.02
C ALA A 157 1.44 24.89 -7.80
N ILE A 158 2.01 24.40 -8.89
CA ILE A 158 3.40 23.92 -8.96
C ILE A 158 4.11 24.75 -10.02
N GLU A 159 5.06 25.57 -9.59
CA GLU A 159 5.92 26.33 -10.46
C GLU A 159 7.20 25.54 -10.70
N VAL A 160 7.60 25.42 -11.97
CA VAL A 160 8.84 24.73 -12.36
C VAL A 160 9.84 25.79 -12.78
N ALA A 161 10.98 25.84 -12.11
CA ALA A 161 12.06 26.75 -12.47
C ALA A 161 12.64 26.35 -13.83
N ASP A 162 12.87 27.32 -14.70
CA ASP A 162 13.56 27.13 -15.97
C ASP A 162 15.07 26.98 -15.70
N THR A 163 15.46 25.82 -15.16
CA THR A 163 16.87 25.47 -14.96
C THR A 163 17.39 25.00 -16.30
N GLY A 164 18.11 25.86 -17.00
CA GLY A 164 18.83 25.46 -18.23
C GLY A 164 19.57 24.14 -18.02
N ALA A 165 19.67 23.31 -19.03
CA ALA A 165 20.00 21.88 -19.06
C ALA A 165 21.36 21.41 -18.43
N THR A 166 21.91 22.11 -17.47
CA THR A 166 23.15 21.74 -16.77
C THR A 166 22.82 21.25 -15.35
N GLY A 167 22.66 19.94 -15.23
CA GLY A 167 22.19 19.23 -14.04
C GLY A 167 23.11 19.20 -12.81
N ALA A 168 23.88 20.26 -12.54
CA ALA A 168 24.86 20.34 -11.44
C ALA A 168 24.52 21.40 -10.38
N ASP A 169 23.38 22.07 -10.48
CA ASP A 169 23.01 23.13 -9.54
C ASP A 169 22.08 22.59 -8.43
N ASP A 170 22.41 22.90 -7.18
CA ASP A 170 21.64 22.58 -5.97
C ASP A 170 20.37 23.44 -5.82
N SER A 171 20.06 24.27 -6.79
CA SER A 171 18.89 25.16 -6.79
C SER A 171 17.56 24.38 -6.80
N PRO A 172 16.53 24.91 -6.13
CA PRO A 172 15.17 24.35 -6.20
C PRO A 172 14.66 24.31 -7.65
N ARG A 173 14.04 23.19 -8.02
CA ARG A 173 13.41 23.00 -9.34
C ARG A 173 11.89 23.22 -9.30
N PHE A 174 11.31 23.04 -8.16
CA PHE A 174 9.87 23.15 -7.95
C PHE A 174 9.58 24.09 -6.80
N THR A 175 8.54 24.93 -6.98
CA THR A 175 7.91 25.70 -5.91
C THR A 175 6.46 25.27 -5.81
N LEU A 176 6.09 24.70 -4.69
CA LEU A 176 4.70 24.39 -4.34
C LEU A 176 4.09 25.63 -3.70
N VAL A 177 3.04 26.17 -4.31
CA VAL A 177 2.28 27.31 -3.78
C VAL A 177 1.16 26.78 -2.89
N THR A 178 1.16 27.16 -1.61
CA THR A 178 0.12 26.77 -0.65
C THR A 178 -0.32 27.97 0.19
N PRO A 179 -1.54 27.97 0.73
CA PRO A 179 -2.00 29.02 1.67
C PRO A 179 -1.16 29.10 2.96
N ALA A 180 -0.48 28.01 3.32
CA ALA A 180 0.36 27.94 4.51
C ALA A 180 1.81 28.41 4.24
N GLY A 181 2.12 28.84 3.01
CA GLY A 181 3.45 29.25 2.57
C GLY A 181 3.98 28.38 1.45
N ASN A 182 4.98 28.88 0.73
CA ASN A 182 5.59 28.18 -0.39
C ASN A 182 6.64 27.19 0.08
N VAL A 183 6.70 26.01 -0.59
CA VAL A 183 7.70 24.98 -0.36
C VAL A 183 8.54 24.80 -1.61
N CYS A 184 9.84 25.10 -1.53
CA CYS A 184 10.79 24.93 -2.61
C CYS A 184 11.53 23.59 -2.48
N CYS A 185 11.65 22.83 -3.57
CA CYS A 185 12.33 21.54 -3.55
C CYS A 185 13.02 21.21 -4.88
N ARG A 186 14.01 20.33 -4.82
CA ARG A 186 14.70 19.77 -6.00
C ARG A 186 13.94 18.59 -6.61
N TYR A 187 13.27 17.81 -5.78
CA TYR A 187 12.52 16.63 -6.16
C TYR A 187 11.11 16.73 -5.62
N LEU A 188 10.16 16.42 -6.44
CA LEU A 188 8.73 16.38 -6.09
C LEU A 188 8.19 14.97 -6.29
N ILE A 189 7.56 14.41 -5.26
CA ILE A 189 6.84 13.15 -5.33
C ILE A 189 5.34 13.46 -5.24
N ASN A 190 4.62 13.23 -6.33
CA ASN A 190 3.18 13.33 -6.33
C ASN A 190 2.57 12.05 -5.71
N ALA A 191 1.98 12.20 -4.53
CA ALA A 191 1.28 11.15 -3.80
C ALA A 191 -0.15 11.58 -3.41
N ALA A 192 -0.73 12.52 -4.16
CA ALA A 192 -2.03 13.13 -3.87
C ALA A 192 -3.25 12.23 -4.18
N GLY A 193 -3.03 10.95 -4.49
CA GLY A 193 -4.09 9.98 -4.74
C GLY A 193 -5.04 10.43 -5.86
N ASN A 194 -6.35 10.43 -5.59
CA ASN A 194 -7.36 10.86 -6.57
C ASN A 194 -7.32 12.37 -6.87
N GLY A 195 -6.62 13.15 -6.07
CA GLY A 195 -6.41 14.60 -6.28
C GLY A 195 -5.13 14.91 -7.08
N ALA A 196 -4.49 13.92 -7.66
CA ALA A 196 -3.21 14.07 -8.37
C ALA A 196 -3.31 14.65 -9.80
N ALA A 197 -4.51 14.90 -10.31
CA ALA A 197 -4.78 15.39 -11.66
C ALA A 197 -4.98 16.90 -11.70
#